data_7baffe38cf2b46a8e7d81f7401234301
#
_entry.id   7baffe38cf2b46a8e7d81f7401234301
#
_cell.length_a   1.000
_cell.length_b   1.000
_cell.length_c   1.000
_cell.angle_alpha   90.00
_cell.angle_beta   90.00
_cell.angle_gamma   90.00
#
_symmetry.space_group_name_H-M   'P 1'
#
loop_
_entity.id
_entity.type
_entity.pdbx_description
1 polymer ?
#
loop_
_entity_poly.entity_id
_entity_poly.type
_entity_poly.pdbx_seq_one_letter_code
_entity_poly.pdbx_strand_id
1 'polypeptide(L)'
;MIVIGIDLAGSEKRNTGICVLNENLEAKCFVVHKDEEILNLIEKIKPNLIAIDAPLSLPKGRKSLDRREKIHFRECDKKLWELGIKFFPITLGPMRMLTKRGTKLRKILERKGYKVIEVYPGATQDILKIARKSAGLEKLREDLKKLGIKIEKRELTHDELDAITAAFTGYLYLKRLTLSLGDDKEGVIVVPKIAGKNFTHVK
;
A
#
# COMPACT_ATOMS: atom_id res chain seq x y z
N MET A 1 15.70 7.17 -9.25
CA MET A 1 14.28 6.98 -8.90
C MET A 1 14.20 6.34 -7.53
N ILE A 2 13.43 6.95 -6.60
CA ILE A 2 13.25 6.45 -5.24
C ILE A 2 11.75 6.34 -4.95
N VAL A 3 11.32 5.21 -4.41
CA VAL A 3 9.95 4.98 -3.93
C VAL A 3 10.00 4.68 -2.43
N ILE A 4 9.09 5.26 -1.66
CA ILE A 4 8.85 4.86 -0.27
C ILE A 4 7.57 4.03 -0.23
N GLY A 5 7.67 2.81 0.28
CA GLY A 5 6.54 1.97 0.65
C GLY A 5 6.30 2.05 2.14
N ILE A 6 5.04 2.13 2.55
CA ILE A 6 4.62 2.24 3.95
C ILE A 6 3.54 1.19 4.23
N ASP A 7 3.82 0.26 5.14
CA ASP A 7 2.81 -0.57 5.80
C ASP A 7 2.34 0.18 7.05
N LEU A 8 1.28 0.96 6.89
CA LEU A 8 0.83 1.91 7.91
C LEU A 8 0.03 1.21 9.02
N ALA A 9 0.42 1.39 10.26
CA ALA A 9 -0.38 0.97 11.40
C ALA A 9 -1.57 1.91 11.66
N GLY A 10 -2.66 1.39 12.21
CA GLY A 10 -3.83 2.20 12.56
C GLY A 10 -3.61 3.19 13.71
N SER A 11 -2.51 3.09 14.45
CA SER A 11 -2.15 4.02 15.53
C SER A 11 -0.63 4.14 15.68
N GLU A 12 -0.19 5.27 16.26
CA GLU A 12 1.22 5.57 16.54
C GLU A 12 1.84 4.71 17.66
N LYS A 13 1.04 3.85 18.31
CA LYS A 13 1.51 2.90 19.32
C LYS A 13 1.96 1.56 18.73
N ARG A 14 1.70 1.34 17.44
CA ARG A 14 2.02 0.11 16.71
C ARG A 14 3.09 0.37 15.67
N ASN A 15 3.80 -0.69 15.32
CA ASN A 15 4.81 -0.64 14.28
C ASN A 15 4.21 -0.24 12.92
N THR A 16 4.88 0.69 12.26
CA THR A 16 4.68 1.03 10.84
C THR A 16 5.96 0.64 10.12
N GLY A 17 5.86 -0.23 9.15
CA GLY A 17 6.97 -0.62 8.29
C GLY A 17 7.20 0.43 7.20
N ILE A 18 8.45 0.78 6.95
CA ILE A 18 8.86 1.65 5.85
C ILE A 18 9.94 0.97 5.03
N CYS A 19 9.80 1.01 3.71
CA CYS A 19 10.82 0.58 2.77
C CYS A 19 11.18 1.73 1.82
N VAL A 20 12.46 2.04 1.73
CA VAL A 20 13.05 2.91 0.71
C VAL A 20 13.60 2.01 -0.39
N LEU A 21 12.99 2.05 -1.57
CA LEU A 21 13.36 1.25 -2.72
C LEU A 21 13.93 2.16 -3.81
N ASN A 22 15.15 1.89 -4.25
CA ASN A 22 15.78 2.64 -5.34
C ASN A 22 15.56 1.98 -6.72
N GLU A 23 16.06 2.60 -7.76
CA GLU A 23 15.90 2.11 -9.14
C GLU A 23 16.62 0.80 -9.42
N ASN A 24 17.63 0.43 -8.62
CA ASN A 24 18.37 -0.82 -8.70
C ASN A 24 17.72 -1.94 -7.88
N LEU A 25 16.46 -1.71 -7.41
CA LEU A 25 15.69 -2.59 -6.53
C LEU A 25 16.40 -2.90 -5.20
N GLU A 26 17.21 -1.98 -4.70
CA GLU A 26 17.82 -2.09 -3.37
C GLU A 26 16.84 -1.55 -2.33
N ALA A 27 16.42 -2.43 -1.41
CA ALA A 27 15.44 -2.15 -0.36
C ALA A 27 16.18 -1.88 0.96
N LYS A 28 15.91 -0.70 1.56
CA LYS A 28 16.33 -0.36 2.91
C LYS A 28 15.10 -0.15 3.78
N CYS A 29 14.99 -0.92 4.86
CA CYS A 29 13.79 -0.95 5.67
C CYS A 29 13.98 -0.35 7.06
N PHE A 30 12.88 0.18 7.62
CA PHE A 30 12.80 0.82 8.93
C PHE A 30 11.48 0.46 9.59
N VAL A 31 11.47 0.44 10.92
CA VAL A 31 10.25 0.41 11.72
C VAL A 31 10.16 1.75 12.44
N VAL A 32 9.02 2.42 12.30
CA VAL A 32 8.70 3.69 12.96
C VAL A 32 7.31 3.61 13.59
N HIS A 33 6.94 4.60 14.40
CA HIS A 33 5.65 4.62 15.09
C HIS A 33 4.85 5.87 14.80
N LYS A 34 5.47 7.05 14.94
CA LYS A 34 4.80 8.33 14.88
C LYS A 34 4.71 8.87 13.46
N ASP A 35 3.64 9.63 13.19
CA ASP A 35 3.49 10.37 11.93
C ASP A 35 4.67 11.30 11.66
N GLU A 36 5.21 11.92 12.73
CA GLU A 36 6.38 12.79 12.64
C GLU A 36 7.63 12.05 12.12
N GLU A 37 7.89 10.84 12.59
CA GLU A 37 9.02 10.01 12.13
C GLU A 37 8.89 9.67 10.64
N ILE A 38 7.66 9.35 10.19
CA ILE A 38 7.35 9.09 8.78
C ILE A 38 7.63 10.35 7.96
N LEU A 39 7.11 11.51 8.38
CA LEU A 39 7.27 12.77 7.66
C LEU A 39 8.74 13.21 7.58
N ASN A 40 9.47 13.12 8.69
CA ASN A 40 10.90 13.48 8.73
C ASN A 40 11.74 12.60 7.79
N LEU A 41 11.43 11.28 7.73
CA LEU A 41 12.11 10.37 6.82
C LEU A 41 11.83 10.71 5.36
N ILE A 42 10.56 11.00 5.03
CA ILE A 42 10.14 11.39 3.67
C ILE A 42 10.81 12.70 3.25
N GLU A 43 10.86 13.71 4.14
CA GLU A 43 11.50 15.00 3.86
C GLU A 43 13.02 14.88 3.65
N LYS A 44 13.67 13.98 4.40
CA LYS A 44 15.09 13.69 4.24
C LYS A 44 15.40 12.99 2.91
N ILE A 45 14.55 12.04 2.51
CA ILE A 45 14.78 11.18 1.32
C ILE A 45 14.29 11.85 0.04
N LYS A 46 13.21 12.64 0.10
CA LYS A 46 12.55 13.28 -1.05
C LYS A 46 12.23 12.30 -2.18
N PRO A 47 11.37 11.30 -1.93
CA PRO A 47 11.06 10.25 -2.90
C PRO A 47 10.29 10.79 -4.11
N ASN A 48 10.38 10.08 -5.23
CA ASN A 48 9.57 10.36 -6.42
C ASN A 48 8.10 9.91 -6.26
N LEU A 49 7.86 8.94 -5.36
CA LEU A 49 6.54 8.39 -5.10
C LEU A 49 6.47 7.79 -3.69
N ILE A 50 5.30 7.91 -3.06
CA ILE A 50 4.98 7.27 -1.79
C ILE A 50 3.80 6.32 -2.02
N ALA A 51 3.99 5.03 -1.71
CA ALA A 51 3.00 3.97 -1.81
C ALA A 51 2.58 3.54 -0.39
N ILE A 52 1.33 3.77 -0.02
CA ILE A 52 0.83 3.54 1.35
C ILE A 52 -0.15 2.36 1.35
N ASP A 53 0.12 1.35 2.18
CA ASP A 53 -0.85 0.31 2.54
C ASP A 53 -1.79 0.84 3.61
N ALA A 54 -2.77 1.56 3.19
CA ALA A 54 -3.92 2.00 3.97
C ALA A 54 -5.01 2.52 3.04
N PRO A 55 -6.29 2.45 3.40
CA PRO A 55 -7.33 3.16 2.66
C PRO A 55 -7.11 4.68 2.78
N LEU A 56 -7.01 5.34 1.62
CA LEU A 56 -6.70 6.77 1.53
C LEU A 56 -7.91 7.64 1.14
N SER A 57 -9.08 7.03 0.99
CA SER A 57 -10.32 7.71 0.62
C SER A 57 -11.53 7.10 1.34
N LEU A 58 -12.66 7.80 1.27
CA LEU A 58 -13.95 7.31 1.76
C LEU A 58 -14.84 6.92 0.57
N PRO A 59 -15.82 6.00 0.77
CA PRO A 59 -16.81 5.68 -0.24
C PRO A 59 -17.61 6.92 -0.64
N LYS A 60 -17.98 7.00 -1.91
CA LYS A 60 -18.83 8.07 -2.43
C LYS A 60 -20.12 8.19 -1.61
N GLY A 61 -20.44 9.41 -1.21
CA GLY A 61 -21.59 9.69 -0.35
C GLY A 61 -21.32 9.55 1.16
N ARG A 62 -20.23 8.93 1.59
CA ARG A 62 -19.83 8.85 2.99
C ARG A 62 -18.96 10.04 3.39
N LYS A 63 -19.39 10.80 4.41
CA LYS A 63 -18.66 11.98 4.88
C LYS A 63 -17.76 11.71 6.09
N SER A 64 -18.05 10.66 6.85
CA SER A 64 -17.34 10.35 8.10
C SER A 64 -17.35 8.85 8.40
N LEU A 65 -16.30 8.39 9.05
CA LEU A 65 -16.22 7.03 9.62
C LEU A 65 -16.83 6.95 11.02
N ASP A 66 -17.15 8.07 11.66
CA ASP A 66 -17.71 8.11 13.02
C ASP A 66 -19.23 7.97 13.04
N ARG A 67 -19.88 8.21 11.91
CA ARG A 67 -21.34 8.08 11.78
C ARG A 67 -21.71 6.67 11.33
N ARG A 68 -22.84 6.16 11.84
CA ARG A 68 -23.47 4.95 11.29
C ARG A 68 -24.08 5.32 9.93
N GLU A 69 -23.54 4.75 8.87
CA GLU A 69 -24.00 4.89 7.50
C GLU A 69 -23.95 3.51 6.84
N LYS A 70 -24.85 3.24 5.89
CA LYS A 70 -24.97 1.95 5.22
C LYS A 70 -23.88 1.70 4.16
N ILE A 71 -23.08 2.72 3.82
CA ILE A 71 -22.07 2.63 2.78
C ILE A 71 -20.74 2.18 3.39
N HIS A 72 -20.30 0.99 3.06
CA HIS A 72 -19.13 0.33 3.65
C HIS A 72 -17.98 0.12 2.69
N PHE A 73 -18.22 0.13 1.36
CA PHE A 73 -17.27 -0.22 0.34
C PHE A 73 -17.12 0.90 -0.68
N ARG A 74 -15.88 1.12 -1.11
CA ARG A 74 -15.52 1.99 -2.24
C ARG A 74 -15.60 1.18 -3.53
N GLU A 75 -15.57 1.83 -4.69
CA GLU A 75 -15.51 1.11 -5.98
C GLU A 75 -14.23 0.27 -6.11
N CYS A 76 -13.10 0.76 -5.60
CA CYS A 76 -11.86 -0.02 -5.57
C CYS A 76 -11.97 -1.29 -4.70
N ASP A 77 -12.70 -1.24 -3.58
CA ASP A 77 -12.93 -2.40 -2.72
C ASP A 77 -13.78 -3.46 -3.44
N LYS A 78 -14.81 -3.03 -4.18
CA LYS A 78 -15.64 -3.94 -5.00
C LYS A 78 -14.83 -4.61 -6.11
N LYS A 79 -13.91 -3.86 -6.74
CA LYS A 79 -13.00 -4.41 -7.76
C LYS A 79 -12.04 -5.45 -7.19
N LEU A 80 -11.52 -5.26 -5.98
CA LEU A 80 -10.75 -6.31 -5.30
C LEU A 80 -11.58 -7.57 -5.08
N TRP A 81 -12.86 -7.42 -4.69
CA TRP A 81 -13.77 -8.54 -4.50
C TRP A 81 -14.02 -9.30 -5.80
N GLU A 82 -14.28 -8.60 -6.92
CA GLU A 82 -14.44 -9.19 -8.25
C GLU A 82 -13.20 -9.99 -8.67
N LEU A 83 -12.01 -9.61 -8.21
CA LEU A 83 -10.76 -10.34 -8.43
C LEU A 83 -10.54 -11.53 -7.45
N GLY A 84 -11.47 -11.75 -6.52
CA GLY A 84 -11.34 -12.78 -5.48
C GLY A 84 -10.33 -12.44 -4.38
N ILE A 85 -9.88 -11.19 -4.31
CA ILE A 85 -8.89 -10.73 -3.33
C ILE A 85 -9.59 -10.37 -2.02
N LYS A 86 -9.21 -11.04 -0.93
CA LYS A 86 -9.78 -10.81 0.41
C LYS A 86 -9.23 -9.52 1.02
N PHE A 87 -10.11 -8.71 1.57
CA PHE A 87 -9.79 -7.47 2.30
C PHE A 87 -10.80 -7.23 3.43
N PHE A 88 -10.54 -6.27 4.29
CA PHE A 88 -11.46 -5.85 5.34
C PHE A 88 -12.13 -4.52 4.98
N PRO A 89 -13.45 -4.38 5.20
CA PRO A 89 -14.14 -3.12 4.93
C PRO A 89 -13.60 -2.00 5.81
N ILE A 90 -13.50 -0.79 5.27
CA ILE A 90 -12.97 0.39 5.96
C ILE A 90 -13.73 0.77 7.23
N THR A 91 -14.95 0.27 7.39
CA THR A 91 -15.83 0.52 8.53
C THR A 91 -15.62 -0.44 9.70
N LEU A 92 -14.84 -1.51 9.51
CA LEU A 92 -14.42 -2.40 10.59
C LEU A 92 -13.53 -1.63 11.58
N GLY A 93 -13.68 -1.87 12.89
CA GLY A 93 -13.03 -1.09 13.94
C GLY A 93 -11.56 -0.71 13.70
N PRO A 94 -10.63 -1.68 13.56
CA PRO A 94 -9.22 -1.39 13.27
C PRO A 94 -9.00 -0.66 11.94
N MET A 95 -9.78 -1.01 10.89
CA MET A 95 -9.69 -0.37 9.57
C MET A 95 -10.15 1.09 9.60
N ARG A 96 -11.09 1.44 10.45
CA ARG A 96 -11.51 2.85 10.65
C ARG A 96 -10.35 3.72 11.14
N MET A 97 -9.59 3.22 12.11
CA MET A 97 -8.42 3.93 12.63
C MET A 97 -7.36 4.08 11.55
N LEU A 98 -7.07 3.00 10.83
CA LEU A 98 -6.12 2.99 9.72
C LEU A 98 -6.52 3.97 8.62
N THR A 99 -7.78 3.94 8.19
CA THR A 99 -8.32 4.86 7.16
C THR A 99 -8.23 6.32 7.59
N LYS A 100 -8.56 6.64 8.85
CA LYS A 100 -8.43 8.00 9.39
C LYS A 100 -6.96 8.47 9.36
N ARG A 101 -6.04 7.63 9.83
CA ARG A 101 -4.62 7.95 9.83
C ARG A 101 -4.07 8.09 8.40
N GLY A 102 -4.39 7.13 7.51
CA GLY A 102 -3.97 7.14 6.12
C GLY A 102 -4.46 8.37 5.35
N THR A 103 -5.75 8.72 5.47
CA THR A 103 -6.31 9.91 4.81
C THR A 103 -5.72 11.22 5.34
N LYS A 104 -5.41 11.30 6.64
CA LYS A 104 -4.71 12.45 7.24
C LYS A 104 -3.30 12.58 6.69
N LEU A 105 -2.53 11.48 6.71
CA LEU A 105 -1.15 11.45 6.25
C LEU A 105 -1.05 11.79 4.75
N ARG A 106 -1.91 11.20 3.92
CA ARG A 106 -2.03 11.53 2.50
C ARG A 106 -2.18 13.03 2.28
N LYS A 107 -3.15 13.67 2.96
CA LYS A 107 -3.41 15.12 2.82
C LYS A 107 -2.19 15.96 3.18
N ILE A 108 -1.46 15.59 4.22
CA ILE A 108 -0.24 16.30 4.63
C ILE A 108 0.83 16.17 3.55
N LEU A 109 1.07 14.96 3.05
CA LEU A 109 2.08 14.68 2.04
C LEU A 109 1.77 15.36 0.70
N GLU A 110 0.51 15.30 0.23
CA GLU A 110 0.08 15.96 -1.00
C GLU A 110 0.22 17.49 -0.92
N ARG A 111 -0.09 18.10 0.24
CA ARG A 111 0.16 19.57 0.47
C ARG A 111 1.64 19.93 0.43
N LYS A 112 2.53 19.00 0.78
CA LYS A 112 3.98 19.15 0.66
C LYS A 112 4.52 18.86 -0.76
N GLY A 113 3.63 18.57 -1.72
CA GLY A 113 3.97 18.32 -3.13
C GLY A 113 4.38 16.89 -3.45
N TYR A 114 4.23 15.94 -2.52
CA TYR A 114 4.53 14.54 -2.78
C TYR A 114 3.39 13.84 -3.52
N LYS A 115 3.75 12.97 -4.46
CA LYS A 115 2.80 12.04 -5.09
C LYS A 115 2.58 10.85 -4.19
N VAL A 116 1.31 10.58 -3.85
CA VAL A 116 0.90 9.48 -2.96
C VAL A 116 -0.07 8.57 -3.70
N ILE A 117 0.13 7.26 -3.58
CA ILE A 117 -0.79 6.23 -4.09
C ILE A 117 -1.21 5.29 -2.96
N GLU A 118 -2.45 4.79 -3.06
CA GLU A 118 -2.93 3.69 -2.24
C GLU A 118 -2.53 2.37 -2.88
N VAL A 119 -1.96 1.47 -2.10
CA VAL A 119 -1.62 0.11 -2.50
C VAL A 119 -2.14 -0.87 -1.47
N TYR A 120 -2.21 -2.15 -1.84
CA TYR A 120 -2.54 -3.24 -0.94
C TYR A 120 -1.56 -4.39 -1.17
N PRO A 121 -0.56 -4.57 -0.29
CA PRO A 121 0.45 -5.64 -0.41
C PRO A 121 -0.16 -7.01 -0.63
N GLY A 122 -1.23 -7.35 0.09
CA GLY A 122 -1.94 -8.62 -0.11
C GLY A 122 -2.46 -8.80 -1.54
N ALA A 123 -2.99 -7.75 -2.17
CA ALA A 123 -3.42 -7.82 -3.57
C ALA A 123 -2.23 -8.00 -4.51
N THR A 124 -1.14 -7.26 -4.27
CA THR A 124 0.10 -7.39 -5.04
C THR A 124 0.67 -8.80 -4.94
N GLN A 125 0.72 -9.37 -3.74
CA GLN A 125 1.22 -10.72 -3.48
C GLN A 125 0.38 -11.78 -4.22
N ASP A 126 -0.94 -11.69 -4.16
CA ASP A 126 -1.85 -12.61 -4.86
C ASP A 126 -1.70 -12.51 -6.39
N ILE A 127 -1.65 -11.29 -6.92
CA ILE A 127 -1.53 -11.05 -8.37
C ILE A 127 -0.19 -11.56 -8.91
N LEU A 128 0.90 -11.32 -8.19
CA LEU A 128 2.24 -11.79 -8.57
C LEU A 128 2.50 -13.26 -8.20
N LYS A 129 1.53 -13.93 -7.55
CA LYS A 129 1.62 -15.33 -7.11
C LYS A 129 2.81 -15.59 -6.18
N ILE A 130 3.11 -14.62 -5.33
CA ILE A 130 4.11 -14.76 -4.26
C ILE A 130 3.43 -15.01 -2.92
N ALA A 131 4.19 -15.52 -1.95
CA ALA A 131 3.66 -15.83 -0.63
C ALA A 131 3.09 -14.60 0.08
N ARG A 132 2.00 -14.78 0.82
CA ARG A 132 1.58 -13.83 1.85
C ARG A 132 2.33 -14.10 3.16
N LYS A 133 2.40 -13.13 4.06
CA LYS A 133 3.00 -13.28 5.41
C LYS A 133 2.44 -14.46 6.21
N SER A 134 1.18 -14.84 5.99
CA SER A 134 0.55 -16.01 6.62
C SER A 134 1.14 -17.35 6.19
N ALA A 135 1.84 -17.40 5.06
CA ALA A 135 2.54 -18.60 4.57
C ALA A 135 4.00 -18.69 5.07
N GLY A 136 4.44 -17.73 5.89
CA GLY A 136 5.77 -17.63 6.47
C GLY A 136 6.58 -16.44 5.92
N LEU A 137 7.24 -15.71 6.82
CA LEU A 137 7.98 -14.50 6.48
C LEU A 137 9.19 -14.80 5.56
N GLU A 138 9.88 -15.90 5.83
CA GLU A 138 11.04 -16.29 5.00
C GLU A 138 10.61 -16.61 3.57
N LYS A 139 9.48 -17.30 3.40
CA LYS A 139 8.95 -17.60 2.07
C LYS A 139 8.59 -16.33 1.30
N LEU A 140 7.92 -15.37 1.96
CA LEU A 140 7.63 -14.07 1.36
C LEU A 140 8.91 -13.34 0.96
N ARG A 141 9.91 -13.32 1.85
CA ARG A 141 11.22 -12.71 1.62
C ARG A 141 11.92 -13.30 0.39
N GLU A 142 11.97 -14.63 0.30
CA GLU A 142 12.59 -15.31 -0.85
C GLU A 142 11.84 -15.04 -2.16
N ASP A 143 10.51 -15.00 -2.12
CA ASP A 143 9.71 -14.68 -3.30
C ASP A 143 9.92 -13.22 -3.74
N LEU A 144 10.05 -12.26 -2.82
CA LEU A 144 10.41 -10.88 -3.12
C LEU A 144 11.82 -10.79 -3.75
N LYS A 145 12.80 -11.57 -3.27
CA LYS A 145 14.13 -11.65 -3.89
C LYS A 145 14.07 -12.20 -5.32
N LYS A 146 13.23 -13.20 -5.60
CA LYS A 146 13.03 -13.74 -6.96
C LYS A 146 12.47 -12.69 -7.93
N LEU A 147 11.77 -11.66 -7.43
CA LEU A 147 11.36 -10.49 -8.23
C LEU A 147 12.51 -9.52 -8.52
N GLY A 148 13.72 -9.82 -8.09
CA GLY A 148 14.91 -8.99 -8.27
C GLY A 148 15.18 -7.99 -7.14
N ILE A 149 14.38 -7.99 -6.07
CA ILE A 149 14.54 -7.06 -4.96
C ILE A 149 15.74 -7.50 -4.10
N LYS A 150 16.69 -6.60 -3.91
CA LYS A 150 17.85 -6.80 -3.06
C LYS A 150 17.50 -6.40 -1.62
N ILE A 151 17.27 -7.39 -0.78
CA ILE A 151 16.85 -7.22 0.61
C ILE A 151 18.05 -7.36 1.53
N GLU A 152 18.12 -6.53 2.57
CA GLU A 152 19.15 -6.58 3.61
C GLU A 152 19.27 -7.98 4.24
N LYS A 153 20.47 -8.36 4.68
CA LYS A 153 20.73 -9.71 5.25
C LYS A 153 20.14 -9.91 6.64
N ARG A 154 19.77 -8.85 7.38
CA ARG A 154 19.15 -8.95 8.70
C ARG A 154 17.73 -9.54 8.64
N GLU A 155 17.22 -10.01 9.74
CA GLU A 155 15.82 -10.36 9.88
C GLU A 155 14.93 -9.13 9.72
N LEU A 156 13.81 -9.30 9.02
CA LEU A 156 12.79 -8.28 8.80
C LEU A 156 11.47 -8.68 9.46
N THR A 157 10.77 -7.70 9.98
CA THR A 157 9.41 -7.88 10.49
C THR A 157 8.40 -8.08 9.34
N HIS A 158 7.21 -8.56 9.67
CA HIS A 158 6.13 -8.64 8.69
C HIS A 158 5.74 -7.27 8.13
N ASP A 159 5.79 -6.20 8.96
CA ASP A 159 5.49 -4.82 8.54
C ASP A 159 6.53 -4.32 7.52
N GLU A 160 7.81 -4.66 7.70
CA GLU A 160 8.86 -4.31 6.74
C GLU A 160 8.72 -5.06 5.41
N LEU A 161 8.34 -6.34 5.41
CA LEU A 161 8.12 -7.12 4.19
C LEU A 161 6.89 -6.63 3.41
N ASP A 162 5.81 -6.25 4.09
CA ASP A 162 4.66 -5.63 3.45
C ASP A 162 5.01 -4.21 2.93
N ALA A 163 5.86 -3.45 3.64
CA ALA A 163 6.40 -2.18 3.13
C ALA A 163 7.28 -2.34 1.88
N ILE A 164 8.09 -3.42 1.78
CA ILE A 164 8.83 -3.77 0.55
C ILE A 164 7.84 -4.04 -0.59
N THR A 165 6.78 -4.80 -0.34
CA THR A 165 5.75 -5.10 -1.33
C THR A 165 5.03 -3.83 -1.80
N ALA A 166 4.72 -2.91 -0.87
CA ALA A 166 4.15 -1.60 -1.18
C ALA A 166 5.10 -0.76 -2.05
N ALA A 167 6.39 -0.68 -1.67
CA ALA A 167 7.41 0.03 -2.45
C ALA A 167 7.58 -0.55 -3.86
N PHE A 168 7.58 -1.87 -3.99
CA PHE A 168 7.68 -2.54 -5.28
C PHE A 168 6.47 -2.26 -6.16
N THR A 169 5.25 -2.24 -5.59
CA THR A 169 4.05 -1.81 -6.33
C THR A 169 4.19 -0.37 -6.82
N GLY A 170 4.72 0.53 -6.01
CA GLY A 170 5.03 1.90 -6.40
C GLY A 170 6.13 1.98 -7.48
N TYR A 171 7.14 1.12 -7.43
CA TYR A 171 8.15 0.99 -8.48
C TYR A 171 7.51 0.58 -9.81
N LEU A 172 6.67 -0.44 -9.80
CA LEU A 172 5.91 -0.88 -10.98
C LEU A 172 4.99 0.24 -11.53
N TYR A 173 4.40 1.04 -10.63
CA TYR A 173 3.58 2.20 -11.04
C TYR A 173 4.39 3.21 -11.83
N LEU A 174 5.59 3.59 -11.38
CA LEU A 174 6.46 4.50 -12.11
C LEU A 174 6.95 3.91 -13.44
N LYS A 175 7.01 2.57 -13.55
CA LYS A 175 7.31 1.84 -14.79
C LYS A 175 6.09 1.63 -15.70
N ARG A 176 4.88 2.12 -15.32
CA ARG A 176 3.61 1.92 -16.04
C ARG A 176 3.18 0.45 -16.17
N LEU A 177 3.58 -0.37 -15.20
CA LEU A 177 3.29 -1.81 -15.11
C LEU A 177 2.18 -2.12 -14.10
N THR A 178 1.29 -1.17 -13.87
CA THR A 178 0.18 -1.30 -12.91
C THR A 178 -1.16 -0.96 -13.53
N LEU A 179 -2.22 -1.35 -12.82
CA LEU A 179 -3.61 -0.94 -13.05
C LEU A 179 -4.10 -0.17 -11.82
N SER A 180 -4.98 0.79 -12.05
CA SER A 180 -5.73 1.47 -11.00
C SER A 180 -7.13 0.86 -10.91
N LEU A 181 -7.48 0.27 -9.79
CA LEU A 181 -8.80 -0.30 -9.52
C LEU A 181 -9.66 0.75 -8.83
N GLY A 182 -10.87 0.97 -9.30
CA GLY A 182 -11.83 1.88 -8.68
C GLY A 182 -12.24 3.06 -9.55
N ASP A 183 -12.62 4.16 -8.92
CA ASP A 183 -13.05 5.41 -9.54
C ASP A 183 -12.08 6.53 -9.13
N ASP A 184 -11.51 7.25 -10.08
CA ASP A 184 -10.53 8.32 -9.84
C ASP A 184 -11.08 9.45 -8.94
N LYS A 185 -12.39 9.69 -8.97
CA LYS A 185 -13.04 10.71 -8.12
C LYS A 185 -13.25 10.25 -6.68
N GLU A 186 -13.43 8.94 -6.48
CA GLU A 186 -13.59 8.34 -5.15
C GLU A 186 -12.23 7.97 -4.55
N GLY A 187 -11.36 7.39 -5.35
CA GLY A 187 -10.06 6.87 -5.00
C GLY A 187 -9.82 5.49 -5.60
N VAL A 188 -8.57 5.19 -5.86
CA VAL A 188 -8.14 3.95 -6.53
C VAL A 188 -7.11 3.21 -5.70
N ILE A 189 -7.11 1.88 -5.81
CA ILE A 189 -6.02 1.02 -5.35
C ILE A 189 -5.17 0.64 -6.56
N VAL A 190 -3.86 0.87 -6.45
CA VAL A 190 -2.89 0.51 -7.48
C VAL A 190 -2.43 -0.92 -7.25
N VAL A 191 -2.50 -1.73 -8.32
CA VAL A 191 -2.07 -3.14 -8.31
C VAL A 191 -1.21 -3.44 -9.55
N PRO A 192 -0.33 -4.46 -9.52
CA PRO A 192 0.42 -4.88 -10.69
C PRO A 192 -0.49 -5.32 -11.85
N LYS A 193 -0.05 -5.10 -13.09
CA LYS A 193 -0.68 -5.74 -14.25
C LYS A 193 -0.42 -7.24 -14.21
N ILE A 194 -1.46 -8.04 -14.49
CA ILE A 194 -1.28 -9.48 -14.71
C ILE A 194 -0.73 -9.66 -16.13
N ALA A 195 0.43 -10.29 -16.26
CA ALA A 195 0.96 -10.65 -17.56
C ALA A 195 -0.05 -11.57 -18.29
N GLY A 196 -0.57 -11.12 -19.45
CA GLY A 196 -1.45 -11.92 -20.30
C GLY A 196 -2.96 -11.84 -20.07
N LYS A 197 -3.46 -11.00 -19.14
CA LYS A 197 -4.90 -10.69 -19.03
C LYS A 197 -5.13 -9.19 -19.23
N ASN A 198 -5.57 -8.81 -20.42
CA ASN A 198 -6.26 -7.54 -20.60
C ASN A 198 -7.59 -7.64 -19.86
N PHE A 199 -7.79 -6.80 -18.80
CA PHE A 199 -9.10 -6.65 -18.13
C PHE A 199 -10.07 -5.84 -19.01
N THR A 200 -10.27 -6.29 -20.26
CA THR A 200 -11.14 -5.61 -21.23
C THR A 200 -12.57 -6.08 -21.18
N HIS A 201 -13.02 -6.81 -20.17
CA HIS A 201 -14.45 -7.12 -20.03
C HIS A 201 -14.84 -7.25 -18.55
N VAL A 202 -15.13 -6.08 -17.92
CA VAL A 202 -16.19 -6.03 -16.91
C VAL A 202 -17.04 -4.80 -17.26
N LYS A 203 -18.15 -5.08 -17.97
CA LYS A 203 -19.28 -4.15 -18.14
C LYS A 203 -19.99 -3.95 -16.82
#